data_4326c53875217bedcc968047b638dc16
#
_entry.id   4326c53875217bedcc968047b638dc16
#
_cell.length_a   1.000
_cell.length_b   1.000
_cell.length_c   1.000
_cell.angle_alpha   90.00
_cell.angle_beta   90.00
_cell.angle_gamma   90.00
#
_symmetry.space_group_name_H-M   'P 1'
#
loop_
_entity.id
_entity.type
_entity.pdbx_description
1 polymer ?
#
loop_
_entity_poly.entity_id
_entity_poly.type
_entity_poly.pdbx_seq_one_letter_code
_entity_poly.pdbx_strand_id
1 'polypeptide(L)'
;MPTILVILGWRLFFYANEGNEPIHVHCRKGEMECKYWLNRENFDLDESFTYNMSPRDKRQIRKIIYEHFEYIEQQWDEFQRRRRQ
;
A
#
# COMPACT_ATOMS: atom_id res chain seq x y z
N MET A 1 -9.67 7.89 6.20
CA MET A 1 -8.69 7.00 5.55
C MET A 1 -9.08 6.79 4.09
N PRO A 2 -8.32 7.32 3.16
CA PRO A 2 -8.66 7.11 1.75
C PRO A 2 -8.35 5.68 1.31
N THR A 3 -9.40 4.94 1.01
CA THR A 3 -9.28 3.63 0.40
C THR A 3 -9.05 3.82 -1.08
N ILE A 4 -7.98 3.23 -1.61
CA ILE A 4 -7.61 3.42 -3.01
C ILE A 4 -7.96 2.21 -3.88
N LEU A 5 -8.07 1.04 -3.28
CA LEU A 5 -8.35 -0.18 -4.03
C LEU A 5 -8.91 -1.25 -3.11
N VAL A 6 -9.91 -2.00 -3.61
CA VAL A 6 -10.42 -3.18 -2.92
C VAL A 6 -10.38 -4.32 -3.93
N ILE A 7 -9.62 -5.38 -3.61
CA ILE A 7 -9.46 -6.50 -4.54
C ILE A 7 -9.19 -7.78 -3.76
N LEU A 8 -9.89 -8.86 -4.13
CA LEU A 8 -9.74 -10.19 -3.51
C LEU A 8 -9.84 -10.14 -1.98
N GLY A 9 -10.73 -9.27 -1.46
CA GLY A 9 -10.91 -9.10 -0.03
C GLY A 9 -9.88 -8.20 0.64
N TRP A 10 -8.85 -7.77 -0.08
CA TRP A 10 -7.87 -6.83 0.43
C TRP A 10 -8.34 -5.40 0.21
N ARG A 11 -8.17 -4.56 1.24
CA ARG A 11 -8.36 -3.12 1.13
C ARG A 11 -7.00 -2.44 1.22
N LEU A 12 -6.67 -1.68 0.19
CA LEU A 12 -5.43 -0.91 0.15
C LEU A 12 -5.77 0.55 0.43
N PHE A 13 -5.00 1.20 1.30
CA PHE A 13 -5.35 2.55 1.75
C PHE A 13 -4.13 3.31 2.25
N PHE A 14 -4.32 4.63 2.39
CA PHE A 14 -3.35 5.52 3.04
C PHE A 14 -3.99 6.09 4.30
N TYR A 15 -3.20 6.30 5.33
CA TYR A 15 -3.68 7.04 6.50
C TYR A 15 -3.60 8.53 6.22
N ALA A 16 -4.56 9.29 6.76
CA ALA A 16 -4.67 10.73 6.48
C ALA A 16 -3.51 11.55 7.04
N ASN A 17 -2.84 11.07 8.07
CA ASN A 17 -1.78 11.81 8.76
C ASN A 17 -0.42 11.14 8.66
N GLU A 18 -0.08 10.66 7.46
CA GLU A 18 1.18 9.94 7.25
C GLU A 18 2.44 10.81 7.40
N GLY A 19 2.31 12.12 7.35
CA GLY A 19 3.46 13.00 7.46
C GLY A 19 4.28 13.03 6.18
N ASN A 20 5.60 13.08 6.32
CA ASN A 20 6.53 13.19 5.19
C ASN A 20 7.21 11.86 4.86
N GLU A 21 6.55 10.75 5.14
CA GLU A 21 7.10 9.44 4.84
C GLU A 21 7.20 9.21 3.32
N PRO A 22 8.16 8.40 2.87
CA PRO A 22 8.22 7.97 1.47
C PRO A 22 6.95 7.21 1.09
N ILE A 23 6.74 7.04 -0.21
CA ILE A 23 5.56 6.37 -0.71
C ILE A 23 5.42 4.96 -0.13
N HIS A 24 4.23 4.66 0.36
CA HIS A 24 3.92 3.35 0.94
C HIS A 24 2.42 3.09 0.83
N VAL A 25 2.02 1.85 1.09
CA VAL A 25 0.62 1.46 1.08
C VAL A 25 0.34 0.55 2.26
N HIS A 26 -0.81 0.75 2.88
CA HIS A 26 -1.32 -0.13 3.93
C HIS A 26 -2.33 -1.07 3.31
N CYS A 27 -2.34 -2.31 3.76
CA CYS A 27 -3.25 -3.33 3.24
C CYS A 27 -3.88 -4.08 4.40
N ARG A 28 -5.17 -4.35 4.29
CA ARG A 28 -5.90 -5.06 5.33
C ARG A 28 -6.87 -6.05 4.72
N LYS A 29 -6.92 -7.25 5.31
CA LYS A 29 -7.90 -8.26 4.95
C LYS A 29 -8.23 -9.06 6.21
N GLY A 30 -9.48 -8.91 6.71
CA GLY A 30 -9.84 -9.54 7.97
C GLY A 30 -8.93 -9.06 9.09
N GLU A 31 -8.25 -9.99 9.74
CA GLU A 31 -7.31 -9.67 10.83
C GLU A 31 -5.86 -9.55 10.36
N MET A 32 -5.63 -9.68 9.05
CA MET A 32 -4.32 -9.49 8.47
C MET A 32 -4.10 -8.02 8.15
N GLU A 33 -2.89 -7.53 8.39
CA GLU A 33 -2.53 -6.16 8.08
C GLU A 33 -1.07 -6.10 7.70
N CYS A 34 -0.75 -5.21 6.76
CA CYS A 34 0.65 -5.01 6.37
C CYS A 34 0.87 -3.60 5.83
N LYS A 35 2.13 -3.23 5.77
CA LYS A 35 2.58 -1.98 5.17
C LYS A 35 3.81 -2.27 4.33
N TYR A 36 3.81 -1.79 3.10
CA TYR A 36 4.94 -1.95 2.18
C TYR A 36 5.36 -0.59 1.64
N TRP A 37 6.67 -0.39 1.60
CA TRP A 37 7.27 0.78 0.93
C TRP A 37 7.37 0.47 -0.55
N LEU A 38 7.06 1.45 -1.40
CA LEU A 38 7.21 1.30 -2.85
C LEU A 38 8.48 2.01 -3.30
N ASN A 39 9.39 1.27 -3.92
CA ASN A 39 10.60 1.84 -4.50
C ASN A 39 10.32 2.14 -5.97
N ARG A 40 10.10 3.43 -6.28
CA ARG A 40 9.73 3.86 -7.64
C ARG A 40 10.85 3.65 -8.64
N GLU A 41 12.10 3.84 -8.21
CA GLU A 41 13.23 3.76 -9.12
C GLU A 41 13.47 2.34 -9.61
N ASN A 42 13.29 1.36 -8.74
CA ASN A 42 13.59 -0.02 -9.03
C ASN A 42 12.36 -0.89 -9.26
N PHE A 43 11.17 -0.31 -9.17
CA PHE A 43 9.91 -1.03 -9.28
C PHE A 43 9.92 -2.20 -8.29
N ASP A 44 10.16 -1.90 -7.03
CA ASP A 44 10.32 -2.92 -6.00
C ASP A 44 9.54 -2.58 -4.74
N LEU A 45 9.40 -3.56 -3.85
CA LEU A 45 8.69 -3.41 -2.59
C LEU A 45 9.61 -3.76 -1.44
N ASP A 46 9.52 -2.97 -0.37
CA ASP A 46 10.19 -3.28 0.90
C ASP A 46 9.14 -3.43 1.99
N GLU A 47 9.18 -4.54 2.68
CA GLU A 47 8.23 -4.80 3.76
C GLU A 47 8.54 -3.94 4.97
N SER A 48 7.54 -3.14 5.40
CA SER A 48 7.66 -2.39 6.64
C SER A 48 7.25 -3.27 7.82
N PHE A 49 6.03 -3.83 7.74
CA PHE A 49 5.59 -4.82 8.72
C PHE A 49 4.47 -5.67 8.13
N THR A 50 4.29 -6.85 8.73
CA THR A 50 3.14 -7.70 8.45
C THR A 50 2.61 -8.23 9.78
N TYR A 51 1.30 -8.44 9.85
CA TYR A 51 0.63 -8.93 11.05
C TYR A 51 -0.36 -10.01 10.67
N ASN A 52 -0.26 -11.17 11.33
CA ASN A 52 -1.13 -12.33 11.10
C ASN A 52 -1.06 -12.89 9.67
N MET A 53 0.05 -12.73 9.00
CA MET A 53 0.18 -13.14 7.59
C MET A 53 1.13 -14.32 7.45
N SER A 54 0.66 -15.35 6.72
CA SER A 54 1.51 -16.47 6.32
C SER A 54 2.37 -16.06 5.12
N PRO A 55 3.41 -16.85 4.79
CA PRO A 55 4.17 -16.60 3.56
C PRO A 55 3.30 -16.57 2.31
N ARG A 56 2.24 -17.37 2.28
CA ARG A 56 1.29 -17.40 1.17
C ARG A 56 0.52 -16.07 1.07
N ASP A 57 0.09 -15.55 2.21
CA ASP A 57 -0.62 -14.26 2.25
C ASP A 57 0.28 -13.14 1.78
N LYS A 58 1.55 -13.16 2.19
CA LYS A 58 2.53 -12.15 1.76
C LYS A 58 2.73 -12.19 0.25
N ARG A 59 2.84 -13.38 -0.31
CA ARG A 59 2.99 -13.52 -1.77
C ARG A 59 1.78 -12.96 -2.50
N GLN A 60 0.59 -13.22 -1.99
CA GLN A 60 -0.64 -12.71 -2.62
C GLN A 60 -0.68 -11.20 -2.62
N ILE A 61 -0.46 -10.56 -1.46
CA ILE A 61 -0.55 -9.10 -1.39
C ILE A 61 0.58 -8.43 -2.18
N ARG A 62 1.78 -8.99 -2.16
CA ARG A 62 2.88 -8.44 -2.95
C ARG A 62 2.55 -8.48 -4.44
N LYS A 63 1.96 -9.57 -4.92
CA LYS A 63 1.55 -9.68 -6.31
C LYS A 63 0.50 -8.60 -6.65
N ILE A 64 -0.47 -8.41 -5.78
CA ILE A 64 -1.50 -7.39 -5.98
C ILE A 64 -0.88 -6.00 -6.08
N ILE A 65 0.06 -5.68 -5.18
CA ILE A 65 0.71 -4.37 -5.18
C ILE A 65 1.53 -4.18 -6.46
N TYR A 66 2.27 -5.20 -6.90
CA TYR A 66 3.05 -5.11 -8.14
C TYR A 66 2.15 -4.91 -9.37
N GLU A 67 1.03 -5.62 -9.41
CA GLU A 67 0.11 -5.50 -10.54
C GLU A 67 -0.55 -4.12 -10.62
N HIS A 68 -0.66 -3.42 -9.49
CA HIS A 68 -1.31 -2.11 -9.42
C HIS A 68 -0.34 -1.01 -9.01
N PHE A 69 0.95 -1.24 -9.23
CA PHE A 69 2.00 -0.34 -8.78
C PHE A 69 1.82 1.09 -9.28
N GLU A 70 1.59 1.24 -10.59
CA GLU A 70 1.40 2.56 -11.19
C GLU A 70 0.16 3.26 -10.66
N TYR A 71 -0.91 2.50 -10.46
CA TYR A 71 -2.14 3.04 -9.92
C TYR A 71 -1.93 3.57 -8.49
N ILE A 72 -1.21 2.79 -7.67
CA ILE A 72 -0.90 3.19 -6.30
C ILE A 72 -0.06 4.47 -6.30
N GLU A 73 0.93 4.55 -7.18
CA GLU A 73 1.76 5.75 -7.33
C GLU A 73 0.92 6.97 -7.69
N GLN A 74 0.00 6.83 -8.63
CA GLN A 74 -0.89 7.92 -9.03
C GLN A 74 -1.75 8.38 -7.88
N GLN A 75 -2.32 7.44 -7.12
CA GLN A 75 -3.15 7.75 -5.99
C GLN A 75 -2.35 8.43 -4.88
N TRP A 76 -1.11 7.99 -4.66
CA TRP A 76 -0.23 8.61 -3.67
C TRP A 76 0.09 10.05 -4.04
N ASP A 77 0.46 10.29 -5.29
CA ASP A 77 0.79 11.64 -5.75
C ASP A 77 -0.41 12.58 -5.63
N GLU A 78 -1.59 12.10 -5.98
CA GLU A 78 -2.81 12.86 -5.85
C GLU A 78 -3.15 13.16 -4.39
N PHE A 79 -2.97 12.16 -3.53
CA PHE A 79 -3.18 12.32 -2.10
C PHE A 79 -2.23 13.36 -1.52
N GLN A 80 -0.98 13.35 -1.91
CA GLN A 80 0.01 14.33 -1.44
C GLN A 80 -0.32 15.74 -1.92
N ARG A 81 -0.80 15.88 -3.15
CA ARG A 81 -1.21 17.20 -3.67
C ARG A 81 -2.35 17.78 -2.85
N ARG A 82 -3.33 16.96 -2.51
CA ARG A 82 -4.48 17.41 -1.71
C ARG A 82 -4.06 17.86 -0.31
N ARG A 83 -3.06 17.23 0.25
CA ARG A 83 -2.57 17.58 1.59
C ARG A 83 -1.84 18.92 1.63
N ARG A 84 -1.34 19.38 0.50
CA ARG A 84 -0.61 20.64 0.40
C ARG A 84 -1.52 21.86 0.27
N GLN A 85 -2.78 21.62 0.06
CA GLN A 85 -3.76 22.70 -0.09
C GLN A 85 -4.30 23.17 1.25
#